data_af41c49e5da09bcb8f0678d645a83006
#
_entry.id   af41c49e5da09bcb8f0678d645a83006
#
_cell.length_a   1.000
_cell.length_b   1.000
_cell.length_c   1.000
_cell.angle_alpha   90.00
_cell.angle_beta   90.00
_cell.angle_gamma   90.00
#
_symmetry.space_group_name_H-M   'P 1'
#
loop_
_entity.id
_entity.type
_entity.pdbx_description
1 polymer ?
#
loop_
_entity_poly.entity_id
_entity_poly.type
_entity_poly.pdbx_seq_one_letter_code
_entity_poly.pdbx_strand_id
1 'polypeptide(L)'
;MELCTRGMNPWGERVVHILVHSCEGIPEDINDKETYKIFTLDQGVLFFEYEGKKKMVSAPAVFLLTEEEVSFSCEKDVLTTTVFFKPTEIREEFTPEKIRAGEFEKDFGKTIHQDYLLLKNFENEEDRPCNILLPGMSAYTRITKIVNLMNEQLTEKSDGYWPCRSRSYMIELLSFISYVCAVPAPNILRERNDDTEAVGALCSLYEETKDMTADEIVSDIIQYMGVHIEEKITQEDITKQFSVNRNTLNKMFIKETSMTWLNYLTKMRINLAQVMLAETELQIAEIAGRVGYDDSNYFIKVFKKYTGVTPSKYRDSFW
;
A
#
# COMPACT_ATOMS: atom_id res chain seq x y z
N MET A 1 1.56 -3.30 -26.50
CA MET A 1 1.52 -1.81 -26.37
C MET A 1 2.66 -1.41 -25.44
N GLU A 2 3.37 -0.31 -25.67
CA GLU A 2 4.40 0.12 -24.72
C GLU A 2 3.71 0.67 -23.46
N LEU A 3 3.86 0.00 -22.32
CA LEU A 3 3.21 0.36 -21.07
C LEU A 3 3.97 1.50 -20.38
N CYS A 4 3.84 2.69 -20.94
CA CYS A 4 4.45 3.90 -20.42
C CYS A 4 3.59 5.13 -20.70
N THR A 5 3.83 6.19 -19.95
CA THR A 5 3.22 7.51 -20.16
C THR A 5 4.25 8.45 -20.76
N ARG A 6 3.92 9.10 -21.88
CA ARG A 6 4.76 10.09 -22.56
C ARG A 6 4.15 11.47 -22.43
N GLY A 7 4.97 12.48 -22.26
CA GLY A 7 4.54 13.87 -22.21
C GLY A 7 5.69 14.86 -22.29
N MET A 8 5.37 16.11 -22.55
CA MET A 8 6.33 17.21 -22.60
C MET A 8 6.50 17.84 -21.22
N ASN A 9 7.71 18.28 -20.92
CA ASN A 9 8.00 19.19 -19.84
C ASN A 9 8.90 20.33 -20.36
N PRO A 10 9.24 21.36 -19.56
CA PRO A 10 10.08 22.49 -20.03
C PRO A 10 11.45 22.11 -20.58
N TRP A 11 11.94 20.90 -20.28
CA TRP A 11 13.25 20.41 -20.70
C TRP A 11 13.18 19.35 -21.81
N GLY A 12 12.01 19.08 -22.39
CA GLY A 12 11.81 18.18 -23.51
C GLY A 12 10.80 17.04 -23.23
N GLU A 13 10.79 16.04 -24.10
CA GLU A 13 9.95 14.87 -23.93
C GLU A 13 10.43 14.02 -22.75
N ARG A 14 9.48 13.55 -21.95
CA ARG A 14 9.69 12.62 -20.84
C ARG A 14 8.86 11.37 -21.04
N VAL A 15 9.47 10.24 -20.70
CA VAL A 15 8.81 8.94 -20.66
C VAL A 15 8.87 8.46 -19.22
N VAL A 16 7.73 8.06 -18.69
CA VAL A 16 7.58 7.46 -17.36
C VAL A 16 6.96 6.10 -17.56
N HIS A 17 7.63 5.05 -17.09
CA HIS A 17 7.15 3.67 -17.21
C HIS A 17 6.17 3.36 -16.08
N ILE A 18 5.16 4.22 -15.95
CA ILE A 18 3.99 4.06 -15.10
C ILE A 18 2.76 4.30 -15.97
N LEU A 19 1.80 3.38 -15.91
CA LEU A 19 0.53 3.48 -16.61
C LEU A 19 -0.58 3.00 -15.68
N VAL A 20 -1.66 3.77 -15.57
CA VAL A 20 -2.89 3.35 -14.89
C VAL A 20 -3.93 3.01 -15.95
N HIS A 21 -4.50 1.82 -15.86
CA HIS A 21 -5.52 1.34 -16.78
C HIS A 21 -6.69 0.75 -16.00
N SER A 22 -7.88 1.31 -16.22
CA SER A 22 -9.14 0.78 -15.66
C SER A 22 -9.97 0.20 -16.79
N CYS A 23 -10.50 -1.00 -16.60
CA CYS A 23 -11.32 -1.67 -17.61
C CYS A 23 -12.39 -2.58 -16.99
N GLU A 24 -13.34 -2.99 -17.82
CA GLU A 24 -14.21 -4.12 -17.53
C GLU A 24 -13.45 -5.42 -17.83
N GLY A 25 -13.46 -6.35 -16.87
CA GLY A 25 -12.76 -7.62 -16.99
C GLY A 25 -11.27 -7.53 -16.62
N ILE A 26 -10.46 -8.35 -17.27
CA ILE A 26 -9.03 -8.49 -17.05
C ILE A 26 -8.29 -7.77 -18.17
N PRO A 27 -7.30 -6.89 -17.89
CA PRO A 27 -6.54 -6.23 -18.91
C PRO A 27 -5.80 -7.22 -19.83
N GLU A 28 -5.77 -6.96 -21.14
CA GLU A 28 -5.05 -7.80 -22.11
C GLU A 28 -3.55 -7.91 -21.80
N ASP A 29 -2.96 -6.81 -21.30
CA ASP A 29 -1.53 -6.72 -20.98
C ASP A 29 -1.19 -7.19 -19.56
N ILE A 30 -2.10 -7.90 -18.85
CA ILE A 30 -1.87 -8.32 -17.45
C ILE A 30 -0.61 -9.21 -17.31
N ASN A 31 -0.27 -9.98 -18.35
CA ASN A 31 0.89 -10.85 -18.41
C ASN A 31 2.10 -10.23 -19.13
N ASP A 32 2.17 -8.88 -19.18
CA ASP A 32 3.37 -8.20 -19.69
C ASP A 32 4.60 -8.59 -18.84
N LYS A 33 5.71 -8.90 -19.53
CA LYS A 33 6.95 -9.43 -18.93
C LYS A 33 7.98 -8.35 -18.54
N GLU A 34 7.67 -7.09 -18.79
CA GLU A 34 8.58 -5.98 -18.52
C GLU A 34 8.15 -5.14 -17.32
N THR A 35 6.92 -5.33 -16.84
CA THR A 35 6.34 -4.51 -15.78
C THR A 35 5.89 -5.32 -14.57
N TYR A 36 5.97 -4.70 -13.40
CA TYR A 36 5.24 -5.11 -12.21
C TYR A 36 3.86 -4.48 -12.23
N LYS A 37 2.88 -5.12 -11.60
CA LYS A 37 1.50 -4.67 -11.61
C LYS A 37 0.92 -4.65 -10.20
N ILE A 38 0.25 -3.55 -9.86
CA ILE A 38 -0.68 -3.48 -8.74
C ILE A 38 -2.06 -3.58 -9.38
N PHE A 39 -2.67 -4.75 -9.29
CA PHE A 39 -3.93 -5.07 -9.93
C PHE A 39 -5.03 -5.08 -8.88
N THR A 40 -5.98 -4.16 -8.97
CA THR A 40 -7.11 -4.07 -8.05
C THR A 40 -8.36 -4.66 -8.68
N LEU A 41 -9.08 -5.44 -7.88
CA LEU A 41 -10.43 -5.89 -8.19
C LEU A 41 -11.40 -4.94 -7.50
N ASP A 42 -12.02 -4.06 -8.29
CA ASP A 42 -12.85 -2.96 -7.81
C ASP A 42 -14.31 -3.41 -7.61
N GLN A 43 -14.77 -4.32 -8.48
CA GLN A 43 -16.11 -4.90 -8.42
C GLN A 43 -16.14 -6.32 -9.00
N GLY A 44 -17.00 -7.17 -8.45
CA GLY A 44 -17.24 -8.51 -8.95
C GLY A 44 -16.37 -9.59 -8.34
N VAL A 45 -16.19 -10.69 -9.06
CA VAL A 45 -15.47 -11.89 -8.63
C VAL A 45 -14.47 -12.30 -9.68
N LEU A 46 -13.25 -12.58 -9.23
CA LEU A 46 -12.14 -13.04 -10.04
C LEU A 46 -11.78 -14.47 -9.66
N PHE A 47 -11.43 -15.27 -10.66
CA PHE A 47 -10.89 -16.61 -10.47
C PHE A 47 -9.44 -16.66 -10.95
N PHE A 48 -8.59 -17.38 -10.24
CA PHE A 48 -7.19 -17.64 -10.62
C PHE A 48 -6.83 -19.07 -10.28
N GLU A 49 -5.80 -19.59 -10.95
CA GLU A 49 -5.32 -20.93 -10.70
C GLU A 49 -4.13 -20.89 -9.72
N TYR A 50 -4.21 -21.71 -8.68
CA TYR A 50 -3.16 -21.86 -7.69
C TYR A 50 -3.06 -23.31 -7.25
N GLU A 51 -1.86 -23.90 -7.33
CA GLU A 51 -1.61 -25.34 -7.04
C GLU A 51 -2.54 -26.29 -7.82
N GLY A 52 -2.85 -25.97 -9.07
CA GLY A 52 -3.76 -26.76 -9.90
C GLY A 52 -5.23 -26.71 -9.45
N LYS A 53 -5.57 -25.82 -8.50
CA LYS A 53 -6.94 -25.59 -8.05
C LYS A 53 -7.42 -24.20 -8.44
N LYS A 54 -8.65 -24.11 -8.92
CA LYS A 54 -9.28 -22.82 -9.19
C LYS A 54 -9.70 -22.18 -7.87
N LYS A 55 -9.13 -21.02 -7.58
CA LYS A 55 -9.45 -20.18 -6.41
C LYS A 55 -10.31 -19.00 -6.85
N MET A 56 -11.10 -18.47 -5.92
CA MET A 56 -12.03 -17.37 -6.14
C MET A 56 -11.71 -16.24 -5.15
N VAL A 57 -11.74 -15.00 -5.64
CA VAL A 57 -11.60 -13.79 -4.82
C VAL A 57 -12.69 -12.79 -5.23
N SER A 58 -13.36 -12.21 -4.25
CA SER A 58 -14.36 -11.15 -4.44
C SER A 58 -13.75 -9.77 -4.13
N ALA A 59 -14.31 -8.74 -4.78
CA ALA A 59 -13.94 -7.34 -4.51
C ALA A 59 -14.31 -6.93 -3.07
N PRO A 60 -13.52 -6.02 -2.43
CA PRO A 60 -12.29 -5.44 -2.95
C PRO A 60 -11.07 -6.33 -2.70
N ALA A 61 -10.18 -6.44 -3.69
CA ALA A 61 -8.93 -7.17 -3.55
C ALA A 61 -7.80 -6.48 -4.32
N VAL A 62 -6.56 -6.70 -3.89
CA VAL A 62 -5.37 -6.17 -4.56
C VAL A 62 -4.39 -7.30 -4.78
N PHE A 63 -3.92 -7.45 -6.00
CA PHE A 63 -2.93 -8.43 -6.42
C PHE A 63 -1.62 -7.71 -6.73
N LEU A 64 -0.52 -8.21 -6.21
CA LEU A 64 0.82 -7.74 -6.50
C LEU A 64 1.46 -8.75 -7.46
N LEU A 65 1.63 -8.35 -8.70
CA LEU A 65 2.11 -9.22 -9.78
C LEU A 65 3.47 -8.76 -10.25
N THR A 66 4.38 -9.71 -10.42
CA THR A 66 5.67 -9.52 -11.07
C THR A 66 5.53 -9.66 -12.60
N GLU A 67 6.62 -9.96 -13.29
CA GLU A 67 6.66 -10.33 -14.70
C GLU A 67 6.18 -11.77 -14.97
N GLU A 68 5.86 -12.54 -13.93
CA GLU A 68 5.39 -13.92 -14.07
C GLU A 68 3.96 -13.98 -14.62
N GLU A 69 3.67 -15.03 -15.39
CA GLU A 69 2.33 -15.21 -15.95
C GLU A 69 1.36 -15.72 -14.88
N VAL A 70 0.20 -15.06 -14.79
CA VAL A 70 -0.89 -15.47 -13.93
C VAL A 70 -2.15 -15.69 -14.77
N SER A 71 -2.77 -16.85 -14.63
CA SER A 71 -4.01 -17.17 -15.33
C SER A 71 -5.21 -16.69 -14.51
N PHE A 72 -5.82 -15.61 -14.98
CA PHE A 72 -7.07 -15.09 -14.43
C PHE A 72 -8.25 -15.40 -15.34
N SER A 73 -9.42 -15.59 -14.74
CA SER A 73 -10.70 -15.61 -15.43
C SER A 73 -11.74 -14.88 -14.58
N CYS A 74 -12.72 -14.25 -15.20
CA CYS A 74 -13.77 -13.53 -14.52
C CYS A 74 -15.15 -13.83 -15.10
N GLU A 75 -16.19 -13.57 -14.34
CA GLU A 75 -17.57 -13.51 -14.82
C GLU A 75 -17.87 -12.13 -15.41
N LYS A 76 -19.12 -11.90 -15.80
CA LYS A 76 -19.57 -10.59 -16.26
C LYS A 76 -19.59 -9.57 -15.11
N ASP A 77 -19.53 -8.29 -15.46
CA ASP A 77 -19.64 -7.16 -14.52
C ASP A 77 -18.47 -7.03 -13.53
N VAL A 78 -17.27 -7.44 -13.93
CA VAL A 78 -16.04 -7.25 -13.17
C VAL A 78 -15.40 -5.92 -13.58
N LEU A 79 -15.07 -5.07 -12.59
CA LEU A 79 -14.29 -3.85 -12.80
C LEU A 79 -12.92 -4.01 -12.15
N THR A 80 -11.90 -3.61 -12.88
CA THR A 80 -10.52 -3.69 -12.42
C THR A 80 -9.75 -2.42 -12.74
N THR A 81 -8.77 -2.10 -11.90
CA THR A 81 -7.79 -1.05 -12.17
C THR A 81 -6.39 -1.62 -11.99
N THR A 82 -5.52 -1.40 -12.95
CA THR A 82 -4.14 -1.90 -12.93
C THR A 82 -3.17 -0.74 -13.04
N VAL A 83 -2.21 -0.71 -12.14
CA VAL A 83 -1.05 0.16 -12.21
C VAL A 83 0.11 -0.69 -12.72
N PHE A 84 0.52 -0.46 -13.96
CA PHE A 84 1.73 -1.04 -14.57
C PHE A 84 2.92 -0.13 -14.26
N PHE A 85 4.03 -0.69 -13.83
CA PHE A 85 5.26 0.09 -13.63
C PHE A 85 6.51 -0.77 -13.80
N LYS A 86 7.60 -0.13 -14.25
CA LYS A 86 8.93 -0.78 -14.21
C LYS A 86 9.58 -0.50 -12.85
N PRO A 87 10.17 -1.50 -12.19
CA PRO A 87 10.91 -1.27 -10.95
C PRO A 87 12.01 -0.21 -11.06
N THR A 88 12.55 0.00 -12.26
CA THR A 88 13.50 1.06 -12.58
C THR A 88 12.96 2.49 -12.37
N GLU A 89 11.66 2.68 -12.28
CA GLU A 89 11.06 3.98 -11.91
C GLU A 89 11.27 4.34 -10.43
N ILE A 90 11.52 3.33 -9.58
CA ILE A 90 11.88 3.53 -8.19
C ILE A 90 13.37 3.85 -8.13
N ARG A 91 14.21 3.02 -8.78
CA ARG A 91 15.66 3.18 -8.87
C ARG A 91 16.19 2.50 -10.13
N GLU A 92 17.08 3.17 -10.87
CA GLU A 92 17.60 2.67 -12.16
C GLU A 92 18.23 1.27 -12.07
N GLU A 93 18.82 0.93 -10.93
CA GLU A 93 19.48 -0.36 -10.69
C GLU A 93 18.47 -1.51 -10.51
N PHE A 94 17.20 -1.24 -10.26
CA PHE A 94 16.18 -2.25 -10.00
C PHE A 94 15.66 -2.87 -11.30
N THR A 95 16.45 -3.81 -11.84
CA THR A 95 15.95 -4.66 -12.94
C THR A 95 15.34 -5.93 -12.34
N PRO A 96 14.31 -6.52 -13.00
CA PRO A 96 13.69 -7.77 -12.54
C PRO A 96 14.69 -8.88 -12.25
N GLU A 97 15.74 -9.01 -13.10
CA GLU A 97 16.77 -10.03 -12.95
C GLU A 97 17.58 -9.85 -11.66
N LYS A 98 17.98 -8.61 -11.33
CA LYS A 98 18.74 -8.31 -10.12
C LYS A 98 17.90 -8.45 -8.86
N ILE A 99 16.62 -8.07 -8.94
CA ILE A 99 15.66 -8.26 -7.84
C ILE A 99 15.53 -9.75 -7.55
N ARG A 100 15.27 -10.59 -8.56
CA ARG A 100 15.17 -12.05 -8.41
C ARG A 100 16.46 -12.70 -7.92
N ALA A 101 17.62 -12.14 -8.28
CA ALA A 101 18.92 -12.62 -7.81
C ALA A 101 19.19 -12.26 -6.33
N GLY A 102 18.32 -11.49 -5.66
CA GLY A 102 18.49 -11.05 -4.28
C GLY A 102 19.71 -10.14 -4.08
N GLU A 103 20.14 -9.42 -5.12
CA GLU A 103 21.38 -8.60 -5.06
C GLU A 103 21.28 -7.52 -3.98
N PHE A 104 20.08 -7.01 -3.71
CA PHE A 104 19.82 -5.89 -2.80
C PHE A 104 19.55 -6.30 -1.35
N GLU A 105 19.36 -7.58 -1.08
CA GLU A 105 19.12 -8.09 0.29
C GLU A 105 20.31 -7.91 1.22
N LYS A 106 21.52 -7.92 0.66
CA LYS A 106 22.78 -7.84 1.42
C LYS A 106 23.17 -6.42 1.79
N ASP A 107 22.51 -5.42 1.29
CA ASP A 107 22.85 -4.00 1.44
C ASP A 107 22.17 -3.34 2.67
N PHE A 108 22.05 -4.10 3.76
CA PHE A 108 21.46 -3.61 5.01
C PHE A 108 22.04 -2.25 5.42
N GLY A 109 21.13 -1.30 5.73
CA GLY A 109 21.48 0.04 6.17
C GLY A 109 21.84 1.04 5.06
N LYS A 110 21.84 0.62 3.81
CA LYS A 110 21.97 1.53 2.66
C LYS A 110 20.59 1.95 2.15
N THR A 111 20.49 3.13 1.53
CA THR A 111 19.25 3.65 0.93
C THR A 111 18.67 2.67 -0.11
N ILE A 112 19.54 2.05 -0.92
CA ILE A 112 19.13 1.08 -1.93
C ILE A 112 18.36 -0.11 -1.33
N HIS A 113 18.72 -0.55 -0.12
CA HIS A 113 17.98 -1.61 0.56
C HIS A 113 16.60 -1.13 1.02
N GLN A 114 16.49 0.12 1.47
CA GLN A 114 15.19 0.69 1.86
C GLN A 114 14.24 0.80 0.67
N ASP A 115 14.75 1.24 -0.49
CA ASP A 115 13.97 1.29 -1.73
C ASP A 115 13.56 -0.11 -2.18
N TYR A 116 14.44 -1.10 -2.05
CA TYR A 116 14.15 -2.50 -2.37
C TYR A 116 13.02 -3.07 -1.51
N LEU A 117 12.93 -2.68 -0.22
CA LEU A 117 11.85 -3.13 0.66
C LEU A 117 10.45 -2.71 0.17
N LEU A 118 10.34 -1.67 -0.67
CA LEU A 118 9.07 -1.29 -1.30
C LEU A 118 8.58 -2.36 -2.30
N LEU A 119 9.51 -3.10 -2.89
CA LEU A 119 9.22 -4.16 -3.87
C LEU A 119 9.13 -5.56 -3.25
N LYS A 120 9.57 -5.71 -2.00
CA LYS A 120 9.64 -7.03 -1.35
C LYS A 120 8.28 -7.75 -1.30
N ASN A 121 7.19 -6.99 -1.22
CA ASN A 121 5.86 -7.59 -1.20
C ASN A 121 5.40 -8.16 -2.56
N PHE A 122 6.17 -7.94 -3.63
CA PHE A 122 5.94 -8.56 -4.93
C PHE A 122 6.67 -9.91 -5.05
N GLU A 123 7.64 -10.19 -4.17
CA GLU A 123 8.32 -11.48 -4.16
C GLU A 123 7.34 -12.57 -3.71
N ASN A 124 7.26 -13.61 -4.51
CA ASN A 124 6.40 -14.76 -4.20
C ASN A 124 7.11 -15.68 -3.20
N GLU A 125 6.39 -16.12 -2.16
CA GLU A 125 6.82 -17.32 -1.42
C GLU A 125 6.76 -18.52 -2.37
N GLU A 126 7.67 -19.48 -2.21
CA GLU A 126 7.74 -20.73 -2.97
C GLU A 126 6.34 -21.32 -3.12
N ASP A 127 5.65 -21.36 -4.14
CA ASP A 127 4.31 -21.92 -4.41
C ASP A 127 3.15 -20.92 -4.58
N ARG A 128 3.33 -19.59 -4.51
CA ARG A 128 2.26 -18.64 -4.77
C ARG A 128 2.48 -17.91 -6.10
N PRO A 129 1.47 -17.84 -6.98
CA PRO A 129 1.61 -17.14 -8.25
C PRO A 129 1.65 -15.61 -8.10
N CYS A 130 1.16 -15.09 -6.98
CA CYS A 130 1.15 -13.67 -6.66
C CYS A 130 0.76 -13.45 -5.19
N ASN A 131 1.12 -12.29 -4.65
CA ASN A 131 0.63 -11.85 -3.35
C ASN A 131 -0.75 -11.21 -3.51
N ILE A 132 -1.69 -11.63 -2.68
CA ILE A 132 -3.07 -11.16 -2.66
C ILE A 132 -3.32 -10.48 -1.32
N LEU A 133 -3.78 -9.23 -1.39
CA LEU A 133 -4.21 -8.46 -0.24
C LEU A 133 -5.74 -8.37 -0.28
N LEU A 134 -6.37 -8.62 0.85
CA LEU A 134 -7.79 -8.38 1.06
C LEU A 134 -7.92 -7.19 2.03
N PRO A 135 -7.74 -5.96 1.52
CA PRO A 135 -7.77 -4.79 2.38
C PRO A 135 -9.18 -4.53 2.88
N GLY A 136 -9.32 -4.10 4.13
CA GLY A 136 -10.57 -3.51 4.59
C GLY A 136 -10.96 -2.30 3.71
N MET A 137 -12.27 -1.94 3.69
CA MET A 137 -12.81 -0.90 2.80
C MET A 137 -12.04 0.41 2.86
N SER A 138 -11.60 0.81 4.03
CA SER A 138 -10.88 2.06 4.21
C SER A 138 -9.44 2.00 3.66
N ALA A 139 -8.70 0.88 3.82
CA ALA A 139 -7.40 0.69 3.18
C ALA A 139 -7.54 0.69 1.65
N TYR A 140 -8.58 0.01 1.17
CA TYR A 140 -8.90 -0.02 -0.25
C TYR A 140 -9.21 1.38 -0.81
N THR A 141 -10.05 2.16 -0.11
CA THR A 141 -10.38 3.55 -0.48
C THR A 141 -9.11 4.42 -0.55
N ARG A 142 -8.15 4.22 0.35
CA ARG A 142 -6.88 4.94 0.30
C ARG A 142 -6.03 4.52 -0.90
N ILE A 143 -5.92 3.23 -1.18
CA ILE A 143 -5.22 2.72 -2.38
C ILE A 143 -5.82 3.36 -3.64
N THR A 144 -7.13 3.29 -3.82
CA THR A 144 -7.81 3.85 -4.99
C THR A 144 -7.65 5.36 -5.09
N LYS A 145 -7.67 6.09 -3.96
CA LYS A 145 -7.41 7.53 -3.94
C LYS A 145 -6.01 7.88 -4.44
N ILE A 146 -4.97 7.18 -3.96
CA ILE A 146 -3.58 7.40 -4.42
C ILE A 146 -3.46 7.08 -5.91
N VAL A 147 -4.04 5.96 -6.35
CA VAL A 147 -4.05 5.54 -7.76
C VAL A 147 -4.73 6.62 -8.64
N ASN A 148 -5.86 7.17 -8.21
CA ASN A 148 -6.56 8.22 -8.94
C ASN A 148 -5.73 9.51 -9.04
N LEU A 149 -5.13 9.95 -7.93
CA LEU A 149 -4.24 11.13 -7.92
C LEU A 149 -3.02 10.93 -8.84
N MET A 150 -2.44 9.74 -8.85
CA MET A 150 -1.36 9.39 -9.77
C MET A 150 -1.85 9.42 -11.22
N ASN A 151 -3.01 8.85 -11.51
CA ASN A 151 -3.59 8.83 -12.84
C ASN A 151 -3.90 10.24 -13.37
N GLU A 152 -4.39 11.14 -12.52
CA GLU A 152 -4.57 12.56 -12.85
C GLU A 152 -3.27 13.19 -13.36
N GLN A 153 -2.14 12.94 -12.66
CA GLN A 153 -0.84 13.47 -13.09
C GLN A 153 -0.39 12.88 -14.44
N LEU A 154 -0.62 11.57 -14.65
CA LEU A 154 -0.24 10.89 -15.89
C LEU A 154 -1.09 11.29 -17.09
N THR A 155 -2.34 11.70 -16.88
CA THR A 155 -3.28 12.08 -17.93
C THR A 155 -3.26 13.58 -18.22
N GLU A 156 -3.37 14.42 -17.21
CA GLU A 156 -3.49 15.87 -17.39
C GLU A 156 -2.17 16.52 -17.76
N LYS A 157 -1.04 16.07 -17.18
CA LYS A 157 0.32 16.61 -17.44
C LYS A 157 0.36 18.12 -17.39
N SER A 158 -0.36 18.70 -16.42
CA SER A 158 -0.71 20.13 -16.36
C SER A 158 0.51 21.05 -16.24
N ASP A 159 1.65 20.53 -15.80
CA ASP A 159 2.92 21.25 -15.72
C ASP A 159 4.13 20.35 -15.95
N GLY A 160 5.35 20.92 -15.87
CA GLY A 160 6.61 20.17 -16.08
C GLY A 160 6.97 19.17 -14.98
N TYR A 161 6.26 19.15 -13.86
CA TYR A 161 6.58 18.31 -12.71
C TYR A 161 5.71 17.04 -12.61
N TRP A 162 4.85 16.79 -13.60
CA TRP A 162 4.00 15.60 -13.64
C TRP A 162 4.78 14.27 -13.48
N PRO A 163 6.02 14.09 -14.05
CA PRO A 163 6.78 12.86 -13.86
C PRO A 163 7.20 12.64 -12.41
N CYS A 164 7.67 13.71 -11.75
CA CYS A 164 8.09 13.65 -10.34
C CYS A 164 6.91 13.36 -9.42
N ARG A 165 5.74 14.01 -9.68
CA ARG A 165 4.54 13.78 -8.89
C ARG A 165 3.98 12.36 -9.07
N SER A 166 3.95 11.84 -10.29
CA SER A 166 3.50 10.47 -10.56
C SER A 166 4.37 9.46 -9.81
N ARG A 167 5.70 9.66 -9.83
CA ARG A 167 6.66 8.84 -9.08
C ARG A 167 6.46 8.96 -7.57
N SER A 168 6.19 10.16 -7.04
CA SER A 168 5.91 10.35 -5.61
C SER A 168 4.66 9.59 -5.17
N TYR A 169 3.58 9.63 -5.96
CA TYR A 169 2.38 8.82 -5.68
C TYR A 169 2.64 7.32 -5.79
N MET A 170 3.51 6.88 -6.71
CA MET A 170 3.92 5.47 -6.79
C MET A 170 4.64 5.03 -5.51
N ILE A 171 5.60 5.81 -5.03
CA ILE A 171 6.33 5.51 -3.79
C ILE A 171 5.37 5.51 -2.59
N GLU A 172 4.45 6.48 -2.52
CA GLU A 172 3.42 6.53 -1.48
C GLU A 172 2.53 5.27 -1.51
N LEU A 173 2.10 4.84 -2.70
CA LEU A 173 1.29 3.64 -2.89
C LEU A 173 2.03 2.38 -2.43
N LEU A 174 3.27 2.20 -2.86
CA LEU A 174 4.11 1.07 -2.48
C LEU A 174 4.39 1.04 -0.97
N SER A 175 4.69 2.20 -0.38
CA SER A 175 4.90 2.33 1.06
C SER A 175 3.64 1.97 1.85
N PHE A 176 2.48 2.41 1.36
CA PHE A 176 1.20 2.08 1.99
C PHE A 176 0.85 0.60 1.85
N ILE A 177 1.08 0.01 0.68
CA ILE A 177 0.93 -1.43 0.47
C ILE A 177 1.85 -2.21 1.41
N SER A 178 3.12 -1.84 1.52
CA SER A 178 4.07 -2.48 2.44
C SER A 178 3.58 -2.39 3.90
N TYR A 179 2.98 -1.27 4.27
CA TYR A 179 2.36 -1.13 5.59
C TYR A 179 1.16 -2.08 5.76
N VAL A 180 0.26 -2.17 4.77
CA VAL A 180 -0.89 -3.08 4.81
C VAL A 180 -0.43 -4.55 4.89
N CYS A 181 0.63 -4.91 4.16
CA CYS A 181 1.21 -6.26 4.20
C CYS A 181 1.86 -6.60 5.55
N ALA A 182 2.44 -5.61 6.23
CA ALA A 182 3.11 -5.80 7.52
C ALA A 182 2.11 -5.99 8.69
N VAL A 183 0.85 -5.59 8.50
CA VAL A 183 -0.22 -5.86 9.46
C VAL A 183 -0.66 -7.31 9.25
N PRO A 184 -0.53 -8.19 10.26
CA PRO A 184 -0.99 -9.58 10.12
C PRO A 184 -2.47 -9.56 9.73
N ALA A 185 -2.77 -10.01 8.51
CA ALA A 185 -4.16 -10.33 8.18
C ALA A 185 -4.65 -11.37 9.21
N PRO A 186 -5.86 -11.24 9.73
CA PRO A 186 -6.42 -12.29 10.56
C PRO A 186 -6.25 -13.62 9.80
N ASN A 187 -5.84 -14.67 10.47
CA ASN A 187 -5.40 -15.98 9.94
C ASN A 187 -6.44 -16.76 9.10
N ILE A 188 -7.30 -16.07 8.36
CA ILE A 188 -8.45 -16.61 7.63
C ILE A 188 -8.03 -17.43 6.39
N LEU A 189 -6.83 -17.20 5.85
CA LEU A 189 -6.34 -17.94 4.69
C LEU A 189 -5.38 -19.09 5.03
N ARG A 190 -4.95 -19.24 6.29
CA ARG A 190 -3.95 -20.28 6.65
C ARG A 190 -4.52 -21.67 6.95
N GLU A 191 -5.83 -21.81 7.19
CA GLU A 191 -6.38 -23.08 7.64
C GLU A 191 -7.77 -23.46 7.10
N ARG A 192 -8.04 -23.31 5.79
CA ARG A 192 -9.23 -23.99 5.23
C ARG A 192 -8.93 -24.57 3.86
N ASN A 193 -8.55 -25.84 3.88
CA ASN A 193 -8.77 -26.76 2.78
C ASN A 193 -10.27 -27.05 2.71
N ASP A 194 -10.80 -26.93 1.47
CA ASP A 194 -12.14 -27.33 1.05
C ASP A 194 -13.31 -26.67 1.80
N ASP A 195 -13.90 -25.62 1.14
CA ASP A 195 -15.35 -25.58 0.90
C ASP A 195 -15.75 -24.25 0.26
N THR A 196 -16.51 -24.33 -0.81
CA THR A 196 -17.05 -23.25 -1.63
C THR A 196 -18.04 -22.34 -0.86
N GLU A 197 -18.39 -22.66 0.39
CA GLU A 197 -19.30 -21.89 1.25
C GLU A 197 -18.62 -20.77 2.06
N ALA A 198 -17.27 -20.75 2.10
CA ALA A 198 -16.55 -19.85 3.00
C ALA A 198 -16.51 -18.37 2.56
N VAL A 199 -16.74 -18.08 1.27
CA VAL A 199 -16.65 -16.71 0.74
C VAL A 199 -17.92 -15.89 1.05
N GLY A 200 -19.08 -16.53 1.09
CA GLY A 200 -20.32 -15.88 1.57
C GLY A 200 -20.30 -15.58 3.08
N ALA A 201 -19.57 -16.39 3.85
CA ALA A 201 -19.40 -16.20 5.29
C ALA A 201 -18.43 -15.05 5.66
N LEU A 202 -17.50 -14.68 4.77
CA LEU A 202 -16.57 -13.57 5.00
C LEU A 202 -17.27 -12.20 4.99
N CYS A 203 -18.30 -12.02 4.17
CA CYS A 203 -19.11 -10.79 4.21
C CYS A 203 -20.04 -10.74 5.44
N SER A 204 -20.50 -11.89 5.95
CA SER A 204 -21.38 -11.96 7.13
C SER A 204 -20.60 -11.90 8.46
N LEU A 205 -19.32 -12.24 8.48
CA LEU A 205 -18.47 -12.16 9.70
C LEU A 205 -18.15 -10.72 10.13
N TYR A 206 -18.34 -9.73 9.26
CA TYR A 206 -18.25 -8.32 9.64
C TYR A 206 -19.43 -7.83 10.49
N GLU A 207 -20.53 -8.58 10.58
CA GLU A 207 -21.71 -8.22 11.39
C GLU A 207 -21.78 -8.92 12.74
N GLU A 208 -20.93 -9.92 13.04
CA GLU A 208 -20.95 -10.62 14.33
C GLU A 208 -19.65 -10.42 15.12
N THR A 209 -19.47 -9.22 15.70
CA THR A 209 -18.43 -8.90 16.69
C THR A 209 -18.77 -9.49 18.07
N LYS A 210 -18.81 -10.79 18.23
CA LYS A 210 -19.12 -11.34 19.56
C LYS A 210 -18.01 -12.11 20.27
N ASP A 211 -16.90 -12.45 19.58
CA ASP A 211 -15.80 -13.19 20.22
C ASP A 211 -14.38 -12.83 19.68
N MET A 212 -14.14 -11.57 19.28
CA MET A 212 -12.78 -11.15 18.88
C MET A 212 -11.84 -11.11 20.07
N THR A 213 -10.64 -11.65 19.90
CA THR A 213 -9.57 -11.55 20.90
C THR A 213 -9.01 -10.12 20.97
N ALA A 214 -8.35 -9.78 22.08
CA ALA A 214 -7.82 -8.41 22.28
C ALA A 214 -6.76 -8.02 21.23
N ASP A 215 -5.97 -8.98 20.77
CA ASP A 215 -4.96 -8.81 19.71
C ASP A 215 -5.59 -8.58 18.33
N GLU A 216 -6.67 -9.27 17.99
CA GLU A 216 -7.43 -9.04 16.76
C GLU A 216 -8.04 -7.63 16.74
N ILE A 217 -8.67 -7.19 17.83
CA ILE A 217 -9.21 -5.83 17.95
C ILE A 217 -8.11 -4.78 17.81
N VAL A 218 -6.94 -4.98 18.43
CA VAL A 218 -5.81 -4.06 18.31
C VAL A 218 -5.28 -4.03 16.88
N SER A 219 -5.21 -5.17 16.21
CA SER A 219 -4.81 -5.26 14.79
C SER A 219 -5.75 -4.46 13.89
N ASP A 220 -7.05 -4.61 14.07
CA ASP A 220 -8.06 -3.87 13.30
C ASP A 220 -8.01 -2.36 13.56
N ILE A 221 -7.78 -1.96 14.83
CA ILE A 221 -7.59 -0.55 15.15
C ILE A 221 -6.32 0.02 14.50
N ILE A 222 -5.22 -0.74 14.48
CA ILE A 222 -3.98 -0.34 13.81
C ILE A 222 -4.23 -0.17 12.29
N GLN A 223 -4.95 -1.09 11.70
CA GLN A 223 -5.36 -0.99 10.29
C GLN A 223 -6.22 0.26 10.05
N TYR A 224 -7.24 0.50 10.88
CA TYR A 224 -8.06 1.70 10.82
C TYR A 224 -7.22 2.98 10.91
N MET A 225 -6.28 3.05 11.88
CA MET A 225 -5.36 4.20 12.00
C MET A 225 -4.52 4.42 10.74
N GLY A 226 -4.03 3.34 10.13
CA GLY A 226 -3.22 3.42 8.91
C GLY A 226 -3.96 4.05 7.76
N VAL A 227 -5.22 3.71 7.64
CA VAL A 227 -6.12 4.19 6.59
C VAL A 227 -6.48 5.65 6.78
N HIS A 228 -6.78 6.03 8.00
CA HIS A 228 -7.18 7.40 8.36
C HIS A 228 -5.98 8.24 8.84
N ILE A 229 -4.73 7.87 8.45
CA ILE A 229 -3.50 8.46 8.98
C ILE A 229 -3.40 9.96 8.74
N GLU A 230 -3.99 10.44 7.65
CA GLU A 230 -4.09 11.87 7.30
C GLU A 230 -5.15 12.61 8.09
N GLU A 231 -6.12 11.89 8.65
CA GLU A 231 -7.29 12.47 9.29
C GLU A 231 -7.05 12.69 10.78
N LYS A 232 -7.88 13.52 11.39
CA LYS A 232 -7.89 13.69 12.85
C LYS A 232 -8.61 12.50 13.48
N ILE A 233 -7.87 11.51 13.94
CA ILE A 233 -8.41 10.37 14.68
C ILE A 233 -8.52 10.73 16.16
N THR A 234 -9.72 10.63 16.71
CA THR A 234 -9.98 10.82 18.14
C THR A 234 -10.20 9.50 18.86
N GLN A 235 -10.08 9.51 20.17
CA GLN A 235 -10.38 8.34 21.00
C GLN A 235 -11.85 7.93 20.87
N GLU A 236 -12.74 8.91 20.71
CA GLU A 236 -14.16 8.68 20.47
C GLU A 236 -14.42 7.90 19.18
N ASP A 237 -13.71 8.25 18.11
CA ASP A 237 -13.86 7.58 16.82
C ASP A 237 -13.50 6.09 16.95
N ILE A 238 -12.35 5.79 17.58
CA ILE A 238 -11.90 4.41 17.78
C ILE A 238 -12.87 3.65 18.70
N THR A 239 -13.24 4.25 19.85
CA THR A 239 -14.10 3.57 20.84
C THR A 239 -15.49 3.29 20.28
N LYS A 240 -16.02 4.18 19.44
CA LYS A 240 -17.31 4.01 18.78
C LYS A 240 -17.21 2.96 17.65
N GLN A 241 -16.19 3.04 16.83
CA GLN A 241 -16.01 2.14 15.67
C GLN A 241 -15.84 0.69 16.10
N PHE A 242 -15.04 0.44 17.14
CA PHE A 242 -14.66 -0.90 17.58
C PHE A 242 -15.39 -1.37 18.85
N SER A 243 -16.40 -0.63 19.30
CA SER A 243 -17.21 -0.94 20.50
C SER A 243 -16.39 -1.23 21.76
N VAL A 244 -15.22 -0.58 21.91
CA VAL A 244 -14.32 -0.72 23.06
C VAL A 244 -14.42 0.51 23.97
N ASN A 245 -14.31 0.34 25.29
CA ASN A 245 -14.26 1.48 26.18
C ASN A 245 -12.83 2.07 26.24
N ARG A 246 -12.73 3.37 26.67
CA ARG A 246 -11.48 4.14 26.71
C ARG A 246 -10.36 3.46 27.52
N ASN A 247 -10.71 2.85 28.65
CA ASN A 247 -9.74 2.20 29.52
C ASN A 247 -9.24 0.89 28.93
N THR A 248 -10.14 0.12 28.29
CA THR A 248 -9.84 -1.13 27.61
C THR A 248 -8.92 -0.87 26.43
N LEU A 249 -9.22 0.13 25.59
CA LEU A 249 -8.40 0.51 24.43
C LEU A 249 -6.92 0.69 24.80
N ASN A 250 -6.62 1.53 25.78
CA ASN A 250 -5.24 1.75 26.20
C ASN A 250 -4.58 0.50 26.79
N LYS A 251 -5.32 -0.28 27.60
CA LYS A 251 -4.78 -1.53 28.18
C LYS A 251 -4.44 -2.54 27.12
N MET A 252 -5.30 -2.72 26.13
CA MET A 252 -5.07 -3.63 25.00
C MET A 252 -3.85 -3.19 24.19
N PHE A 253 -3.78 -1.90 23.80
CA PHE A 253 -2.62 -1.38 23.08
C PHE A 253 -1.31 -1.54 23.85
N ILE A 254 -1.28 -1.24 25.15
CA ILE A 254 -0.07 -1.39 25.96
C ILE A 254 0.34 -2.87 26.04
N LYS A 255 -0.62 -3.77 26.20
CA LYS A 255 -0.36 -5.21 26.27
C LYS A 255 0.25 -5.74 24.96
N GLU A 256 -0.33 -5.41 23.81
CA GLU A 256 0.06 -5.98 22.52
C GLU A 256 1.23 -5.23 21.86
N THR A 257 1.35 -3.90 22.08
CA THR A 257 2.35 -3.05 21.40
C THR A 257 3.35 -2.37 22.33
N SER A 258 3.20 -2.52 23.65
CA SER A 258 3.95 -1.78 24.68
C SER A 258 3.80 -0.25 24.61
N MET A 259 2.80 0.25 23.88
CA MET A 259 2.53 1.68 23.67
C MET A 259 1.04 2.00 23.87
N THR A 260 0.74 3.27 24.15
CA THR A 260 -0.64 3.74 24.04
C THR A 260 -1.03 3.86 22.56
N TRP A 261 -2.33 3.77 22.26
CA TRP A 261 -2.82 3.90 20.88
C TRP A 261 -2.37 5.23 20.23
N LEU A 262 -2.35 6.33 20.98
CA LEU A 262 -1.94 7.65 20.48
C LEU A 262 -0.43 7.69 20.16
N ASN A 263 0.41 7.09 21.02
CA ASN A 263 1.84 6.98 20.74
C ASN A 263 2.11 6.08 19.54
N TYR A 264 1.33 5.02 19.38
CA TYR A 264 1.43 4.14 18.24
C TYR A 264 1.06 4.86 16.93
N LEU A 265 -0.07 5.57 16.90
CA LEU A 265 -0.48 6.42 15.77
C LEU A 265 0.59 7.47 15.44
N THR A 266 1.15 8.12 16.46
CA THR A 266 2.23 9.11 16.28
C THR A 266 3.45 8.45 15.62
N LYS A 267 3.85 7.26 16.09
CA LYS A 267 4.97 6.50 15.52
C LYS A 267 4.72 6.15 14.06
N MET A 268 3.51 5.68 13.71
CA MET A 268 3.13 5.39 12.33
C MET A 268 3.27 6.63 11.43
N ARG A 269 2.75 7.77 11.88
CA ARG A 269 2.83 9.06 11.17
C ARG A 269 4.27 9.50 10.94
N ILE A 270 5.12 9.35 11.96
CA ILE A 270 6.54 9.72 11.85
C ILE A 270 7.28 8.77 10.91
N ASN A 271 7.02 7.46 10.97
CA ASN A 271 7.63 6.50 10.04
C ASN A 271 7.24 6.82 8.58
N LEU A 272 5.96 7.10 8.32
CA LEU A 272 5.51 7.50 6.99
C LEU A 272 6.18 8.82 6.55
N ALA A 273 6.29 9.80 7.45
CA ALA A 273 6.99 11.05 7.17
C ALA A 273 8.48 10.85 6.86
N GLN A 274 9.15 9.92 7.52
CA GLN A 274 10.55 9.58 7.24
C GLN A 274 10.72 9.04 5.81
N VAL A 275 9.84 8.13 5.41
CA VAL A 275 9.82 7.61 4.03
C VAL A 275 9.60 8.75 3.04
N MET A 276 8.58 9.58 3.24
CA MET A 276 8.29 10.69 2.32
C MET A 276 9.43 11.71 2.25
N LEU A 277 10.12 11.99 3.37
CA LEU A 277 11.27 12.90 3.40
C LEU A 277 12.48 12.33 2.64
N ALA A 278 12.70 11.01 2.71
CA ALA A 278 13.80 10.35 2.03
C ALA A 278 13.53 10.20 0.52
N GLU A 279 12.27 9.98 0.13
CA GLU A 279 11.89 9.51 -1.19
C GLU A 279 11.24 10.61 -2.06
N THR A 280 10.92 11.78 -1.51
CA THR A 280 10.21 12.83 -2.25
C THR A 280 10.77 14.22 -1.98
N GLU A 281 10.61 15.12 -2.96
CA GLU A 281 10.90 16.54 -2.82
C GLU A 281 9.73 17.38 -2.26
N LEU A 282 8.67 16.73 -1.76
CA LEU A 282 7.51 17.41 -1.19
C LEU A 282 7.94 18.39 -0.10
N GLN A 283 7.24 19.54 -0.01
CA GLN A 283 7.51 20.49 1.06
C GLN A 283 7.19 19.88 2.42
N ILE A 284 7.95 20.24 3.46
CA ILE A 284 7.76 19.72 4.83
C ILE A 284 6.33 19.98 5.33
N ALA A 285 5.73 21.12 4.97
CA ALA A 285 4.36 21.45 5.31
C ALA A 285 3.35 20.52 4.59
N GLU A 286 3.63 20.13 3.37
CA GLU A 286 2.80 19.19 2.62
C GLU A 286 2.89 17.79 3.19
N ILE A 287 4.11 17.32 3.53
CA ILE A 287 4.31 16.06 4.23
C ILE A 287 3.55 16.06 5.56
N ALA A 288 3.64 17.15 6.34
CA ALA A 288 2.90 17.27 7.60
C ALA A 288 1.39 17.05 7.39
N GLY A 289 0.78 17.69 6.40
CA GLY A 289 -0.63 17.47 6.05
C GLY A 289 -0.95 16.03 5.68
N ARG A 290 -0.13 15.42 4.81
CA ARG A 290 -0.31 14.03 4.34
C ARG A 290 -0.15 12.97 5.43
N VAL A 291 0.55 13.29 6.51
CA VAL A 291 0.68 12.39 7.65
C VAL A 291 -0.22 12.80 8.83
N GLY A 292 -1.22 13.67 8.58
CA GLY A 292 -2.29 13.99 9.53
C GLY A 292 -1.95 15.05 10.58
N TYR A 293 -1.08 16.00 10.26
CA TYR A 293 -0.80 17.16 11.08
C TYR A 293 -1.27 18.46 10.40
N ASP A 294 -2.26 19.13 10.97
CA ASP A 294 -2.77 20.43 10.49
C ASP A 294 -1.74 21.56 10.70
N ASP A 295 -0.87 21.43 11.71
CA ASP A 295 0.17 22.41 12.02
C ASP A 295 1.56 21.83 11.76
N SER A 296 2.21 22.34 10.73
CA SER A 296 3.58 21.92 10.33
C SER A 296 4.63 22.23 11.41
N ASN A 297 4.45 23.29 12.23
CA ASN A 297 5.38 23.59 13.33
C ASN A 297 5.25 22.56 14.46
N TYR A 298 4.04 22.10 14.73
CA TYR A 298 3.81 21.02 15.69
C TYR A 298 4.41 19.71 15.16
N PHE A 299 4.18 19.38 13.87
CA PHE A 299 4.80 18.25 13.21
C PHE A 299 6.33 18.25 13.37
N ILE A 300 7.00 19.37 13.07
CA ILE A 300 8.47 19.50 13.19
C ILE A 300 8.95 19.17 14.61
N LYS A 301 8.21 19.64 15.64
CA LYS A 301 8.54 19.35 17.05
C LYS A 301 8.37 17.87 17.38
N VAL A 302 7.28 17.26 16.94
CA VAL A 302 7.00 15.83 17.15
C VAL A 302 8.02 14.99 16.41
N PHE A 303 8.28 15.28 15.15
CA PHE A 303 9.28 14.56 14.33
C PHE A 303 10.66 14.60 15.00
N LYS A 304 11.13 15.80 15.42
CA LYS A 304 12.39 15.94 16.13
C LYS A 304 12.43 15.16 17.44
N LYS A 305 11.31 15.09 18.17
CA LYS A 305 11.22 14.31 19.41
C LYS A 305 11.41 12.82 19.17
N TYR A 306 10.89 12.29 18.07
CA TYR A 306 10.96 10.86 17.74
C TYR A 306 12.25 10.45 17.02
N THR A 307 12.82 11.32 16.17
CA THR A 307 13.99 11.02 15.33
C THR A 307 15.29 11.65 15.82
N GLY A 308 15.21 12.58 16.76
CA GLY A 308 16.37 13.35 17.26
C GLY A 308 16.75 14.56 16.40
N VAL A 309 16.30 14.62 15.14
CA VAL A 309 16.63 15.67 14.17
C VAL A 309 15.39 16.32 13.56
N THR A 310 15.51 17.50 12.99
CA THR A 310 14.40 18.14 12.28
C THR A 310 14.14 17.45 10.92
N PRO A 311 12.89 17.53 10.36
CA PRO A 311 12.59 16.97 9.05
C PRO A 311 13.53 17.44 7.94
N SER A 312 13.94 18.72 7.93
CA SER A 312 14.89 19.25 6.96
C SER A 312 16.26 18.57 7.08
N LYS A 313 16.83 18.50 8.31
CA LYS A 313 18.11 17.80 8.53
C LYS A 313 18.01 16.31 8.22
N TYR A 314 16.86 15.70 8.46
CA TYR A 314 16.64 14.30 8.10
C TYR A 314 16.71 14.13 6.59
N ARG A 315 16.01 14.97 5.81
CA ARG A 315 16.09 14.99 4.35
C ARG A 315 17.52 15.20 3.87
N ASP A 316 18.24 16.21 4.39
CA ASP A 316 19.60 16.54 4.00
C ASP A 316 20.60 15.39 4.21
N SER A 317 20.25 14.38 5.04
CA SER A 317 21.08 13.19 5.23
C SER A 317 20.94 12.12 4.14
N PHE A 318 19.99 12.28 3.21
CA PHE A 318 19.74 11.36 2.09
C PHE A 318 20.12 11.97 0.74
N TRP A 319 20.30 13.29 0.68
CA TRP A 319 20.70 14.05 -0.51
C TRP A 319 22.06 14.72 -0.30
#